data_4f3fb203c5b9e3573e4103147936434b
#
_entry.id   4f3fb203c5b9e3573e4103147936434b
#
_cell.length_a   1.000
_cell.length_b   1.000
_cell.length_c   1.000
_cell.angle_alpha   90.00
_cell.angle_beta   90.00
_cell.angle_gamma   90.00
#
_symmetry.space_group_name_H-M   'P 1'
#
loop_
_entity.id
_entity.type
_entity.pdbx_description
1 polymer ?
#
loop_
_entity_poly.entity_id
_entity_poly.type
_entity_poly.pdbx_seq_one_letter_code
_entity_poly.pdbx_strand_id
1 'polypeptide(L)'
;MVAETPEITVRDNVEAQVYDALIGDQVVGSIVYERSGQRLVFSHTIVEPEFRSRGIGTVLVTKALDDIRARGMTLTNYCEFVADFIAAHPGYADLIDAEHPGHPRRRRAKGVEGAEGA
;
A
#
# COMPACT_ATOMS: atom_id res chain seq x y z
N MET A 1 15.52 -30.26 -4.59
CA MET A 1 15.33 -29.02 -4.07
C MET A 1 13.92 -28.57 -4.17
N VAL A 2 13.51 -28.02 -3.18
CA VAL A 2 12.16 -27.60 -3.10
C VAL A 2 11.94 -26.35 -3.92
N ALA A 3 10.85 -26.35 -4.64
CA ALA A 3 10.45 -25.14 -5.29
C ALA A 3 9.94 -24.20 -4.23
N GLU A 4 10.56 -23.07 -4.11
CA GLU A 4 10.18 -22.17 -3.09
C GLU A 4 9.52 -20.98 -3.62
N THR A 5 8.66 -20.41 -2.82
CA THR A 5 8.12 -19.12 -3.11
C THR A 5 9.28 -18.15 -3.15
N PRO A 6 9.45 -17.40 -4.23
CA PRO A 6 10.53 -16.43 -4.27
C PRO A 6 10.40 -15.45 -3.13
N GLU A 7 11.52 -15.06 -2.61
CA GLU A 7 11.52 -14.09 -1.54
C GLU A 7 11.22 -12.71 -2.09
N ILE A 8 10.30 -12.02 -1.45
CA ILE A 8 9.91 -10.69 -1.86
C ILE A 8 10.58 -9.70 -0.92
N THR A 9 11.36 -8.80 -1.51
CA THR A 9 12.03 -7.73 -0.78
C THR A 9 11.26 -6.45 -1.01
N VAL A 10 11.12 -5.62 0.02
CA VAL A 10 10.46 -4.32 -0.13
C VAL A 10 11.48 -3.24 0.16
N ARG A 11 11.54 -2.26 -0.70
CA ARG A 11 12.50 -1.19 -0.62
C ARG A 11 11.78 0.15 -0.71
N ASP A 12 12.18 1.10 0.13
CA ASP A 12 11.68 2.47 0.02
C ASP A 12 12.60 3.21 -0.94
N ASN A 13 12.11 3.44 -2.14
CA ASN A 13 12.85 4.21 -3.14
C ASN A 13 12.46 5.66 -2.97
N VAL A 14 13.23 6.36 -2.15
CA VAL A 14 12.88 7.72 -1.74
C VAL A 14 12.89 8.68 -2.91
N GLU A 15 13.84 8.51 -3.83
CA GLU A 15 13.91 9.42 -4.96
C GLU A 15 12.70 9.34 -5.87
N ALA A 16 12.20 8.13 -6.08
CA ALA A 16 11.03 7.94 -6.92
C ALA A 16 9.74 8.05 -6.14
N GLN A 17 9.83 8.08 -4.81
CA GLN A 17 8.68 8.15 -3.90
C GLN A 17 7.76 6.97 -4.12
N VAL A 18 8.35 5.79 -4.05
CA VAL A 18 7.59 4.55 -4.12
C VAL A 18 8.20 3.55 -3.16
N TYR A 19 7.35 2.67 -2.62
CA TYR A 19 7.83 1.44 -2.02
C TYR A 19 7.78 0.39 -3.12
N ASP A 20 8.90 -0.20 -3.42
CA ASP A 20 8.98 -1.24 -4.46
C ASP A 20 9.02 -2.61 -3.82
N ALA A 21 8.29 -3.54 -4.41
CA ALA A 21 8.44 -4.95 -4.09
C ALA A 21 9.29 -5.58 -5.19
N LEU A 22 10.30 -6.34 -4.80
CA LEU A 22 11.24 -6.92 -5.74
C LEU A 22 11.33 -8.42 -5.55
N ILE A 23 11.49 -9.11 -6.65
CA ILE A 23 11.93 -10.49 -6.65
C ILE A 23 13.26 -10.46 -7.36
N GLY A 24 14.34 -10.73 -6.60
CA GLY A 24 15.66 -10.49 -7.14
C GLY A 24 15.82 -9.02 -7.45
N ASP A 25 16.18 -8.72 -8.69
CA ASP A 25 16.34 -7.33 -9.12
C ASP A 25 15.12 -6.79 -9.84
N GLN A 26 14.07 -7.60 -9.97
CA GLN A 26 12.91 -7.19 -10.73
C GLN A 26 11.86 -6.57 -9.83
N VAL A 27 11.42 -5.37 -10.19
CA VAL A 27 10.32 -4.72 -9.48
C VAL A 27 9.02 -5.36 -9.95
N VAL A 28 8.27 -5.92 -9.01
CA VAL A 28 7.03 -6.62 -9.34
C VAL A 28 5.80 -5.92 -8.77
N GLY A 29 6.00 -4.89 -7.97
CA GLY A 29 4.89 -4.09 -7.46
C GLY A 29 5.40 -2.83 -6.81
N SER A 30 4.54 -1.87 -6.60
CA SER A 30 4.93 -0.59 -6.01
C SER A 30 3.74 0.07 -5.33
N ILE A 31 4.02 0.82 -4.28
CA ILE A 31 3.05 1.75 -3.71
C ILE A 31 3.60 3.15 -3.98
N VAL A 32 2.82 3.95 -4.67
CA VAL A 32 3.22 5.33 -4.98
C VAL A 32 2.82 6.22 -3.81
N TYR A 33 3.74 7.06 -3.38
CA TYR A 33 3.46 7.93 -2.26
C TYR A 33 4.09 9.31 -2.45
N GLU A 34 3.67 10.25 -1.61
CA GLU A 34 4.33 11.53 -1.44
C GLU A 34 4.61 11.70 0.04
N ARG A 35 5.62 12.48 0.35
CA ARG A 35 5.94 12.73 1.75
C ARG A 35 5.60 14.16 2.11
N SER A 36 4.96 14.34 3.27
CA SER A 36 4.62 15.62 3.81
C SER A 36 5.04 15.64 5.27
N GLY A 37 6.25 16.11 5.54
CA GLY A 37 6.78 16.10 6.91
C GLY A 37 6.92 14.68 7.45
N GLN A 38 6.26 14.41 8.54
CA GLN A 38 6.29 13.09 9.16
C GLN A 38 5.10 12.23 8.74
N ARG A 39 4.57 12.50 7.58
CA ARG A 39 3.39 11.82 7.07
C ARG A 39 3.63 11.39 5.65
N LEU A 40 3.29 10.17 5.33
CA LEU A 40 3.30 9.70 3.95
C LEU A 40 1.88 9.71 3.40
N VAL A 41 1.76 10.02 2.13
CA VAL A 41 0.46 10.05 1.45
C VAL A 41 0.50 8.97 0.39
N PHE A 42 -0.23 7.89 0.61
CA PHE A 42 -0.30 6.79 -0.36
C PHE A 42 -1.35 7.10 -1.41
N SER A 43 -0.97 6.96 -2.67
CA SER A 43 -1.88 7.23 -3.79
C SER A 43 -2.49 5.96 -4.33
N HIS A 44 -1.67 5.01 -4.72
CA HIS A 44 -2.19 3.75 -5.25
C HIS A 44 -1.11 2.69 -5.25
N THR A 45 -1.56 1.44 -5.40
CA THR A 45 -0.70 0.27 -5.41
C THR A 45 -0.81 -0.38 -6.77
N ILE A 46 0.32 -0.76 -7.32
CA ILE A 46 0.40 -1.40 -8.63
C ILE A 46 1.14 -2.72 -8.45
N VAL A 47 0.61 -3.79 -9.04
CA VAL A 47 1.30 -5.08 -9.08
C VAL A 47 1.32 -5.50 -10.54
N GLU A 48 2.50 -5.92 -11.01
CA GLU A 48 2.64 -6.39 -12.38
C GLU A 48 1.65 -7.49 -12.65
N PRO A 49 0.97 -7.48 -13.81
CA PRO A 49 -0.11 -8.43 -14.06
C PRO A 49 0.28 -9.90 -13.88
N GLU A 50 1.49 -10.25 -14.30
CA GLU A 50 1.90 -11.65 -14.21
C GLU A 50 2.19 -12.07 -12.79
N PHE A 51 2.24 -11.13 -11.85
CA PHE A 51 2.49 -11.46 -10.45
C PHE A 51 1.26 -11.26 -9.57
N ARG A 52 0.13 -10.94 -10.15
CA ARG A 52 -1.08 -10.76 -9.37
C ARG A 52 -1.51 -12.08 -8.77
N SER A 53 -2.21 -12.01 -7.66
CA SER A 53 -2.72 -13.17 -6.95
C SER A 53 -1.62 -14.02 -6.33
N ARG A 54 -0.44 -13.47 -6.15
CA ARG A 54 0.66 -14.17 -5.51
C ARG A 54 1.02 -13.56 -4.16
N GLY A 55 0.17 -12.72 -3.64
CA GLY A 55 0.42 -12.12 -2.34
C GLY A 55 1.41 -10.98 -2.33
N ILE A 56 1.83 -10.50 -3.51
CA ILE A 56 2.80 -9.42 -3.59
C ILE A 56 2.27 -8.16 -2.91
N GLY A 57 1.02 -7.81 -3.20
CA GLY A 57 0.44 -6.59 -2.62
C GLY A 57 0.37 -6.66 -1.11
N THR A 58 0.03 -7.83 -0.57
CA THR A 58 -0.06 -8.01 0.86
C THR A 58 1.30 -7.84 1.53
N VAL A 59 2.34 -8.45 0.97
CA VAL A 59 3.68 -8.30 1.52
C VAL A 59 4.13 -6.86 1.43
N LEU A 60 3.89 -6.21 0.29
CA LEU A 60 4.28 -4.84 0.05
C LEU A 60 3.64 -3.90 1.07
N VAL A 61 2.33 -4.01 1.25
CA VAL A 61 1.62 -3.14 2.18
C VAL A 61 2.06 -3.41 3.62
N THR A 62 2.22 -4.69 3.99
CA THR A 62 2.63 -5.02 5.34
C THR A 62 3.97 -4.38 5.67
N LYS A 63 4.93 -4.53 4.76
CA LYS A 63 6.26 -4.01 5.05
C LYS A 63 6.29 -2.48 5.02
N ALA A 64 5.50 -1.87 4.12
CA ALA A 64 5.43 -0.42 4.08
C ALA A 64 4.82 0.13 5.36
N LEU A 65 3.75 -0.49 5.85
CA LEU A 65 3.12 -0.02 7.08
C LEU A 65 4.01 -0.26 8.29
N ASP A 66 4.71 -1.38 8.32
CA ASP A 66 5.66 -1.63 9.40
C ASP A 66 6.78 -0.59 9.40
N ASP A 67 7.22 -0.17 8.21
CA ASP A 67 8.26 0.84 8.09
C ASP A 67 7.76 2.20 8.60
N ILE A 68 6.52 2.55 8.24
CA ILE A 68 5.92 3.79 8.72
C ILE A 68 5.88 3.79 10.25
N ARG A 69 5.48 2.67 10.83
CA ARG A 69 5.43 2.56 12.29
C ARG A 69 6.82 2.68 12.90
N ALA A 70 7.80 2.01 12.30
CA ALA A 70 9.15 2.03 12.84
C ALA A 70 9.75 3.43 12.81
N ARG A 71 9.34 4.25 11.84
CA ARG A 71 9.84 5.61 11.73
C ARG A 71 9.03 6.62 12.54
N GLY A 72 7.97 6.18 13.19
CA GLY A 72 7.13 7.10 13.96
C GLY A 72 6.36 8.07 13.09
N MET A 73 6.08 7.69 11.85
CA MET A 73 5.35 8.53 10.92
C MET A 73 3.88 8.14 10.91
N THR A 74 3.07 8.95 10.24
CA THR A 74 1.66 8.65 10.05
C THR A 74 1.35 8.55 8.58
N LEU A 75 0.14 8.10 8.28
CA LEU A 75 -0.28 7.80 6.92
C LEU A 75 -1.57 8.53 6.58
N THR A 76 -1.54 9.19 5.43
CA THR A 76 -2.74 9.66 4.75
C THR A 76 -2.97 8.69 3.61
N ASN A 77 -4.13 8.06 3.53
CA ASN A 77 -4.31 7.00 2.56
C ASN A 77 -5.45 7.28 1.59
N TYR A 78 -5.09 7.29 0.30
CA TYR A 78 -6.07 7.39 -0.77
C TYR A 78 -6.17 6.09 -1.57
N CYS A 79 -5.42 5.07 -1.20
CA CYS A 79 -5.37 3.82 -1.93
C CYS A 79 -6.39 2.84 -1.39
N GLU A 80 -7.29 2.38 -2.25
CA GLU A 80 -8.35 1.47 -1.86
C GLU A 80 -7.80 0.14 -1.37
N PHE A 81 -6.77 -0.38 -2.04
CA PHE A 81 -6.19 -1.65 -1.64
C PHE A 81 -5.64 -1.58 -0.22
N VAL A 82 -4.95 -0.48 0.11
CA VAL A 82 -4.40 -0.30 1.46
C VAL A 82 -5.53 -0.14 2.48
N ALA A 83 -6.59 0.56 2.10
CA ALA A 83 -7.73 0.72 3.00
C ALA A 83 -8.35 -0.62 3.34
N ASP A 84 -8.50 -1.48 2.33
CA ASP A 84 -9.05 -2.82 2.55
C ASP A 84 -8.13 -3.65 3.42
N PHE A 85 -6.82 -3.52 3.21
CA PHE A 85 -5.86 -4.25 4.02
C PHE A 85 -5.97 -3.82 5.49
N ILE A 86 -6.03 -2.52 5.75
CA ILE A 86 -6.11 -2.02 7.13
C ILE A 86 -7.43 -2.43 7.76
N ALA A 87 -8.51 -2.44 6.99
CA ALA A 87 -9.80 -2.89 7.52
C ALA A 87 -9.72 -4.34 7.98
N ALA A 88 -8.98 -5.16 7.24
CA ALA A 88 -8.81 -6.57 7.61
C ALA A 88 -7.76 -6.77 8.69
N HIS A 89 -6.91 -5.76 8.93
CA HIS A 89 -5.82 -5.84 9.91
C HIS A 89 -5.85 -4.60 10.78
N PRO A 90 -6.83 -4.49 11.68
CA PRO A 90 -7.04 -3.23 12.42
C PRO A 90 -5.89 -2.82 13.33
N GLY A 91 -4.92 -3.71 13.54
CA GLY A 91 -3.72 -3.33 14.26
C GLY A 91 -2.93 -2.21 13.59
N TYR A 92 -3.19 -1.92 12.32
CA TYR A 92 -2.53 -0.83 11.62
C TYR A 92 -3.37 0.44 11.55
N ALA A 93 -4.59 0.41 12.08
CA ALA A 93 -5.48 1.56 11.94
C ALA A 93 -4.94 2.80 12.64
N ASP A 94 -4.13 2.60 13.67
CA ASP A 94 -3.58 3.74 14.42
C ASP A 94 -2.54 4.51 13.62
N LEU A 95 -2.05 3.96 12.51
CA LEU A 95 -1.11 4.68 11.66
C LEU A 95 -1.77 5.79 10.87
N ILE A 96 -3.09 5.69 10.65
CA ILE A 96 -3.80 6.70 9.88
C ILE A 96 -3.76 8.02 10.65
N ASP A 97 -3.34 9.08 9.95
CA ASP A 97 -3.23 10.39 10.55
C ASP A 97 -4.62 10.90 10.93
N ALA A 98 -4.78 11.30 12.19
CA ALA A 98 -6.10 11.67 12.70
C ALA A 98 -6.64 12.91 12.01
N GLU A 99 -5.76 13.82 11.61
CA GLU A 99 -6.20 15.07 11.00
C GLU A 99 -6.24 15.00 9.48
N HIS A 100 -5.47 14.06 8.90
CA HIS A 100 -5.38 13.93 7.46
C HIS A 100 -5.48 12.46 7.09
N PRO A 101 -6.65 11.82 7.31
CA PRO A 101 -6.74 10.37 7.09
C PRO A 101 -6.74 9.98 5.62
N GLY A 102 -7.12 10.88 4.73
CA GLY A 102 -7.30 10.54 3.34
C GLY A 102 -8.69 10.01 3.09
N HIS A 103 -9.01 9.83 1.83
CA HIS A 103 -10.32 9.32 1.44
C HIS A 103 -10.11 8.35 0.31
N PRO A 104 -9.88 7.07 0.62
CA PRO A 104 -9.67 6.08 -0.44
C PRO A 104 -10.85 6.07 -1.37
N ARG A 105 -10.58 5.96 -2.65
CA ARG A 105 -11.64 5.88 -3.60
C ARG A 105 -12.27 4.52 -3.48
N ARG A 106 -13.52 4.49 -3.04
CA ARG A 106 -14.19 3.24 -2.83
C ARG A 106 -15.07 2.95 -4.01
N ARG A 107 -15.20 1.68 -4.33
CA ARG A 107 -16.18 1.32 -5.30
C ARG A 107 -17.50 1.55 -4.70
N ARG A 108 -18.26 2.16 -5.32
CA ARG A 108 -19.44 2.50 -4.73
C ARG A 108 -20.34 1.49 -4.94
N ALA A 109 -20.35 1.10 -4.31
CA ALA A 109 -21.01 0.05 -4.38
C ALA A 109 -22.33 0.35 -4.80
N LYS A 110 -21.68 0.85 -4.77
CA LYS A 110 -22.11 1.19 -4.76
C LYS A 110 -22.78 1.68 -5.04
N GLY A 111 -23.04 1.89 -5.47
CA GLY A 111 -23.49 2.55 -5.52
C GLY A 111 -23.61 3.14 -5.82
N VAL A 112 -23.59 3.17 -6.01
CA VAL A 112 -23.47 3.92 -6.14
C VAL A 112 -23.32 4.39 -6.64
N GLU A 113 -23.33 4.31 -6.69
CA GLU A 113 -23.07 4.91 -6.95
C GLU A 113 -22.95 5.37 -7.47
N GLY A 114 -23.24 5.28 -7.67
CA GLY A 114 -23.05 5.87 -7.95
C GLY A 114 -22.70 6.19 -8.37
N ALA A 115 -22.87 6.03 -8.40
CA ALA A 115 -22.57 6.50 -8.55
C ALA A 115 -22.10 6.85 -8.82
N GLU A 116 -21.95 6.72 -8.74
CA GLU A 116 -21.50 7.19 -8.74
C GLU A 116 -21.17 7.59 -8.98
N GLY A 117 -21.35 7.35 -9.01
CA GLY A 117 -20.98 7.87 -9.01
C GLY A 117 -20.83 8.04 -9.13
N ALA A 118 -20.92 8.05 -9.01
CA ALA A 118 -20.76 8.30 -9.08
C ALA A 118 -20.72 8.42 -9.27
#